data_fcc2824eee0abb0cb106d16bc05870f0
#
_entry.id   fcc2824eee0abb0cb106d16bc05870f0
#
_cell.length_a   1.000
_cell.length_b   1.000
_cell.length_c   1.000
_cell.angle_alpha   90.00
_cell.angle_beta   90.00
_cell.angle_gamma   90.00
#
_symmetry.space_group_name_H-M   'P 1'
#
loop_
_entity.id
_entity.type
_entity.pdbx_description
1 polymer ?
#
loop_
_entity_poly.entity_id
_entity_poly.type
_entity_poly.pdbx_seq_one_letter_code
_entity_poly.pdbx_strand_id
1 'polypeptide(L)'
;FKFEQVARFKSNEHVIEDFAKVLYTLAVDIFNSENVKMIVEYNTYGTVLFQYLRSIFPQRNDFDDEMIVKFRHRHDAKTIKPGIKLKSDNKAIFCQNFAKLYKINRIDLTDEVTVTEASLFGTLPSGSYGAQMGNDDVIMTCITATEFFNTTDYADFVEEILDFIDPVVHDEMEAILYKDSDQQGDLQYDIYD
;
A
#
# COMPACT_ATOMS: atom_id res chain seq x y z
N PHE A 1 -7.72 10.84 -6.64
CA PHE A 1 -6.55 9.96 -6.86
C PHE A 1 -7.01 8.57 -7.25
N LYS A 2 -6.21 7.88 -8.05
CA LYS A 2 -6.49 6.54 -8.56
C LYS A 2 -5.25 5.68 -8.38
N PHE A 3 -5.42 4.45 -7.88
CA PHE A 3 -4.37 3.45 -7.88
C PHE A 3 -4.36 2.76 -9.24
N GLU A 4 -3.21 2.75 -9.90
CA GLU A 4 -3.00 2.06 -11.17
C GLU A 4 -1.81 1.13 -11.05
N GLN A 5 -2.00 -0.14 -11.38
CA GLN A 5 -0.92 -1.10 -11.45
C GLN A 5 -0.16 -0.95 -12.76
N VAL A 6 1.05 -0.42 -12.72
CA VAL A 6 1.89 -0.22 -13.92
C VAL A 6 2.87 -1.36 -14.19
N ALA A 7 3.23 -2.13 -13.15
CA ALA A 7 4.15 -3.26 -13.30
C ALA A 7 3.94 -4.31 -12.21
N ARG A 8 4.46 -5.50 -12.46
CA ARG A 8 4.52 -6.61 -11.53
C ARG A 8 5.88 -7.31 -11.65
N PHE A 9 6.46 -7.62 -10.50
CA PHE A 9 7.60 -8.52 -10.42
C PHE A 9 7.31 -9.65 -9.43
N LYS A 10 7.46 -10.90 -9.87
CA LYS A 10 7.35 -12.09 -9.03
C LYS A 10 8.38 -13.11 -9.50
N SER A 11 9.18 -13.62 -8.58
CA SER A 11 10.17 -14.65 -8.87
C SER A 11 10.37 -15.57 -7.67
N ASN A 12 10.51 -16.86 -7.94
CA ASN A 12 10.89 -17.86 -6.95
C ASN A 12 12.40 -18.21 -7.04
N GLU A 13 13.11 -17.61 -8.00
CA GLU A 13 14.52 -17.92 -8.30
C GLU A 13 15.47 -16.86 -7.70
N HIS A 14 14.96 -15.66 -7.46
CA HIS A 14 15.78 -14.58 -6.93
C HIS A 14 15.83 -14.63 -5.40
N VAL A 15 17.04 -14.47 -4.87
CA VAL A 15 17.25 -14.27 -3.44
C VAL A 15 16.84 -12.84 -3.04
N ILE A 16 16.56 -12.63 -1.75
CA ILE A 16 16.06 -11.32 -1.24
C ILE A 16 17.05 -10.20 -1.56
N GLU A 17 18.35 -10.46 -1.57
CA GLU A 17 19.37 -9.46 -1.95
C GLU A 17 19.19 -8.96 -3.37
N ASP A 18 18.94 -9.84 -4.34
CA ASP A 18 18.74 -9.45 -5.73
C ASP A 18 17.42 -8.70 -5.91
N PHE A 19 16.39 -9.10 -5.16
CA PHE A 19 15.14 -8.36 -5.12
C PHE A 19 15.31 -6.94 -4.54
N ALA A 20 16.14 -6.78 -3.50
CA ALA A 20 16.47 -5.47 -2.96
C ALA A 20 17.17 -4.58 -4.00
N LYS A 21 18.06 -5.14 -4.83
CA LYS A 21 18.70 -4.40 -5.95
C LYS A 21 17.68 -3.97 -6.99
N VAL A 22 16.72 -4.83 -7.36
CA VAL A 22 15.62 -4.46 -8.27
C VAL A 22 14.82 -3.29 -7.70
N LEU A 23 14.44 -3.35 -6.43
CA LEU A 23 13.71 -2.26 -5.77
C LEU A 23 14.53 -0.97 -5.73
N TYR A 24 15.83 -1.06 -5.47
CA TYR A 24 16.73 0.11 -5.51
C TYR A 24 16.74 0.75 -6.91
N THR A 25 16.97 -0.05 -7.95
CA THR A 25 16.97 0.45 -9.34
C THR A 25 15.63 1.11 -9.70
N LEU A 26 14.51 0.50 -9.34
CA LEU A 26 13.20 1.10 -9.57
C LEU A 26 13.05 2.44 -8.84
N ALA A 27 13.41 2.48 -7.57
CA ALA A 27 13.19 3.65 -6.73
C ALA A 27 14.10 4.82 -7.12
N VAL A 28 15.38 4.56 -7.40
CA VAL A 28 16.40 5.61 -7.60
C VAL A 28 16.58 5.94 -9.07
N ASP A 29 16.77 4.90 -9.90
CA ASP A 29 17.16 5.11 -11.30
C ASP A 29 15.97 5.38 -12.22
N ILE A 30 14.78 4.87 -11.87
CA ILE A 30 13.59 4.97 -12.74
C ILE A 30 12.58 6.00 -12.22
N PHE A 31 12.21 5.97 -10.94
CA PHE A 31 11.11 6.78 -10.43
C PHE A 31 11.53 8.03 -9.64
N ASN A 32 12.81 8.21 -9.37
CA ASN A 32 13.33 9.20 -8.43
C ASN A 32 12.88 8.95 -6.97
N SER A 33 13.83 8.71 -6.07
CA SER A 33 13.57 8.25 -4.70
C SER A 33 12.63 9.14 -3.88
N GLU A 34 12.62 10.45 -4.15
CA GLU A 34 11.74 11.42 -3.46
C GLU A 34 10.25 11.15 -3.70
N ASN A 35 9.90 10.53 -4.82
CA ASN A 35 8.52 10.25 -5.21
C ASN A 35 8.11 8.79 -4.95
N VAL A 36 8.95 8.00 -4.29
CA VAL A 36 8.69 6.57 -4.07
C VAL A 36 8.32 6.31 -2.62
N LYS A 37 7.20 5.63 -2.43
CA LYS A 37 6.80 5.06 -1.14
C LYS A 37 6.76 3.54 -1.24
N MET A 38 7.46 2.86 -0.34
CA MET A 38 7.51 1.40 -0.29
C MET A 38 6.64 0.87 0.85
N ILE A 39 5.73 -0.04 0.52
CA ILE A 39 4.96 -0.80 1.51
C ILE A 39 5.52 -2.21 1.56
N VAL A 40 6.08 -2.58 2.69
CA VAL A 40 6.68 -3.90 2.90
C VAL A 40 5.91 -4.65 3.96
N GLU A 41 5.60 -5.92 3.72
CA GLU A 41 5.00 -6.75 4.76
C GLU A 41 6.03 -7.04 5.87
N TYR A 42 5.68 -6.65 7.11
CA TYR A 42 6.53 -6.87 8.28
C TYR A 42 6.43 -8.33 8.76
N ASN A 43 7.16 -9.19 8.08
CA ASN A 43 7.37 -10.59 8.41
C ASN A 43 8.88 -10.92 8.39
N THR A 44 9.26 -12.19 8.51
CA THR A 44 10.67 -12.62 8.49
C THR A 44 11.39 -12.15 7.23
N TYR A 45 10.77 -12.33 6.06
CA TYR A 45 11.37 -11.93 4.77
C TYR A 45 11.44 -10.42 4.61
N GLY A 46 10.39 -9.70 5.00
CA GLY A 46 10.38 -8.24 4.98
C GLY A 46 11.45 -7.64 5.88
N THR A 47 11.69 -8.22 7.05
CA THR A 47 12.78 -7.79 7.94
C THR A 47 14.15 -7.95 7.29
N VAL A 48 14.38 -9.06 6.59
CA VAL A 48 15.64 -9.29 5.85
C VAL A 48 15.76 -8.33 4.67
N LEU A 49 14.66 -8.12 3.94
CA LEU A 49 14.62 -7.14 2.85
C LEU A 49 15.01 -5.72 3.34
N PHE A 50 14.48 -5.27 4.47
CA PHE A 50 14.87 -4.00 5.07
C PHE A 50 16.37 -3.90 5.36
N GLN A 51 17.00 -4.97 5.83
CA GLN A 51 18.44 -4.99 6.09
C GLN A 51 19.25 -4.80 4.80
N TYR A 52 18.87 -5.48 3.72
CA TYR A 52 19.53 -5.32 2.42
C TYR A 52 19.30 -3.91 1.84
N LEU A 53 18.06 -3.41 1.84
CA LEU A 53 17.75 -2.07 1.36
C LEU A 53 18.59 -1.01 2.11
N ARG A 54 18.68 -1.09 3.43
CA ARG A 54 19.54 -0.20 4.23
C ARG A 54 21.02 -0.29 3.89
N SER A 55 21.50 -1.46 3.46
CA SER A 55 22.89 -1.61 3.06
C SER A 55 23.21 -1.04 1.68
N ILE A 56 22.21 -0.99 0.80
CA ILE A 56 22.33 -0.52 -0.58
C ILE A 56 22.14 0.98 -0.67
N PHE A 57 21.19 1.55 0.05
CA PHE A 57 20.93 3.00 0.05
C PHE A 57 22.04 3.74 0.82
N PRO A 58 22.82 4.61 0.17
CA PRO A 58 23.98 5.25 0.79
C PRO A 58 23.63 6.29 1.85
N GLN A 59 22.44 6.87 1.79
CA GLN A 59 21.94 7.87 2.76
C GLN A 59 20.83 7.23 3.61
N ARG A 60 21.24 6.61 4.70
CA ARG A 60 20.37 5.75 5.51
C ARG A 60 19.21 6.45 6.20
N ASN A 61 19.34 7.72 6.54
CA ASN A 61 18.28 8.43 7.26
C ASN A 61 17.05 8.63 6.40
N ASP A 62 17.25 8.87 5.11
CA ASP A 62 16.16 9.13 4.16
C ASP A 62 15.37 7.84 3.87
N PHE A 63 16.05 6.66 3.88
CA PHE A 63 15.39 5.39 3.58
C PHE A 63 14.35 4.99 4.63
N ASP A 64 14.65 5.15 5.92
CA ASP A 64 13.75 4.71 7.00
C ASP A 64 12.58 5.66 7.23
N ASP A 65 12.78 6.95 7.02
CA ASP A 65 11.81 7.96 7.39
C ASP A 65 10.93 8.43 6.23
N GLU A 66 11.43 8.43 5.00
CA GLU A 66 10.73 9.01 3.85
C GLU A 66 10.19 7.96 2.87
N MET A 67 10.92 6.87 2.66
CA MET A 67 10.54 5.89 1.63
C MET A 67 9.66 4.75 2.15
N ILE A 68 9.80 4.37 3.41
CA ILE A 68 9.02 3.26 3.97
C ILE A 68 7.78 3.78 4.66
N VAL A 69 6.63 3.38 4.13
CA VAL A 69 5.34 3.70 4.73
C VAL A 69 5.24 3.09 6.12
N LYS A 70 4.87 3.92 7.09
CA LYS A 70 4.75 3.55 8.49
C LYS A 70 3.29 3.28 8.82
N PHE A 71 3.05 2.14 9.45
CA PHE A 71 1.70 1.74 9.85
C PHE A 71 1.58 1.70 11.38
N ARG A 72 0.44 2.16 11.88
CA ARG A 72 0.10 2.03 13.29
C ARG A 72 -0.29 0.57 13.58
N HIS A 73 0.35 -0.03 14.58
CA HIS A 73 0.04 -1.40 14.99
C HIS A 73 -1.09 -1.40 16.03
N ARG A 74 -2.15 -2.18 15.77
CA ARG A 74 -3.38 -2.22 16.57
C ARG A 74 -3.16 -2.48 18.07
N HIS A 75 -2.16 -3.30 18.44
CA HIS A 75 -1.87 -3.64 19.83
C HIS A 75 -0.91 -2.68 20.54
N ASP A 76 -0.38 -1.70 19.82
CA ASP A 76 0.49 -0.67 20.34
C ASP A 76 0.21 0.63 19.59
N ALA A 77 -0.91 1.24 19.93
CA ALA A 77 -1.38 2.47 19.28
C ALA A 77 -0.37 3.63 19.38
N LYS A 78 0.63 3.49 20.27
CA LYS A 78 1.72 4.48 20.44
C LYS A 78 2.93 4.19 19.56
N THR A 79 3.05 2.97 19.02
CA THR A 79 4.22 2.58 18.24
C THR A 79 3.88 2.52 16.76
N ILE A 80 4.40 3.47 16.01
CA ILE A 80 4.41 3.46 14.54
C ILE A 80 5.65 2.68 14.11
N LYS A 81 5.48 1.69 13.24
CA LYS A 81 6.59 0.85 12.73
C LYS A 81 6.61 0.86 11.20
N PRO A 82 7.81 0.77 10.60
CA PRO A 82 7.92 0.64 9.15
C PRO A 82 7.31 -0.70 8.71
N GLY A 83 6.56 -0.63 7.60
CA GLY A 83 5.91 -1.79 7.01
C GLY A 83 4.61 -2.23 7.68
N ILE A 84 3.88 -3.07 6.99
CA ILE A 84 2.56 -3.55 7.38
C ILE A 84 2.62 -4.98 7.91
N LYS A 85 1.91 -5.28 8.97
CA LYS A 85 1.78 -6.65 9.48
C LYS A 85 0.43 -7.23 9.12
N LEU A 86 0.41 -8.16 8.18
CA LEU A 86 -0.81 -8.88 7.83
C LEU A 86 -1.15 -9.91 8.91
N LYS A 87 -2.39 -9.85 9.40
CA LYS A 87 -3.02 -10.79 10.30
C LYS A 87 -4.43 -11.09 9.80
N SER A 88 -5.02 -12.18 10.27
CA SER A 88 -6.38 -12.57 9.87
C SER A 88 -7.43 -11.49 10.12
N ASP A 89 -7.28 -10.73 11.21
CA ASP A 89 -8.20 -9.68 11.61
C ASP A 89 -8.12 -8.43 10.72
N ASN A 90 -6.92 -7.97 10.35
CA ASN A 90 -6.77 -6.82 9.47
C ASN A 90 -6.87 -7.18 7.98
N LYS A 91 -6.56 -8.41 7.58
CA LYS A 91 -6.70 -8.89 6.20
C LYS A 91 -8.14 -8.69 5.69
N ALA A 92 -9.14 -9.01 6.51
CA ALA A 92 -10.54 -8.84 6.14
C ALA A 92 -10.89 -7.36 5.87
N ILE A 93 -10.41 -6.45 6.72
CA ILE A 93 -10.62 -5.00 6.57
C ILE A 93 -9.97 -4.51 5.27
N PHE A 94 -8.73 -4.89 5.00
CA PHE A 94 -8.01 -4.49 3.77
C PHE A 94 -8.73 -4.97 2.52
N CYS A 95 -9.21 -6.22 2.51
CA CYS A 95 -10.00 -6.75 1.39
C CYS A 95 -11.29 -5.96 1.17
N GLN A 96 -11.97 -5.56 2.23
CA GLN A 96 -13.19 -4.74 2.14
C GLN A 96 -12.89 -3.34 1.62
N ASN A 97 -11.83 -2.69 2.10
CA ASN A 97 -11.39 -1.37 1.62
C ASN A 97 -11.02 -1.42 0.14
N PHE A 98 -10.23 -2.40 -0.26
CA PHE A 98 -9.90 -2.64 -1.66
C PHE A 98 -11.16 -2.80 -2.53
N ALA A 99 -12.11 -3.64 -2.10
CA ALA A 99 -13.36 -3.88 -2.84
C ALA A 99 -14.22 -2.61 -2.97
N LYS A 100 -14.23 -1.73 -1.96
CA LYS A 100 -14.91 -0.43 -2.04
C LYS A 100 -14.25 0.47 -3.09
N LEU A 101 -12.92 0.63 -3.03
CA LEU A 101 -12.15 1.43 -3.97
C LEU A 101 -12.29 0.91 -5.40
N TYR A 102 -12.28 -0.41 -5.58
CA TYR A 102 -12.49 -1.03 -6.89
C TYR A 102 -13.88 -0.72 -7.46
N LYS A 103 -14.93 -0.83 -6.64
CA LYS A 103 -16.31 -0.53 -7.04
C LYS A 103 -16.54 0.90 -7.52
N ILE A 104 -15.80 1.86 -6.95
CA ILE A 104 -15.89 3.28 -7.34
C ILE A 104 -14.82 3.68 -8.38
N ASN A 105 -14.22 2.70 -9.07
CA ASN A 105 -13.21 2.88 -10.12
C ASN A 105 -11.95 3.67 -9.68
N ARG A 106 -11.58 3.55 -8.40
CA ARG A 106 -10.33 4.13 -7.87
C ARG A 106 -9.13 3.18 -7.98
N ILE A 107 -9.34 1.97 -8.48
CA ILE A 107 -8.29 0.96 -8.70
C ILE A 107 -8.38 0.48 -10.13
N ASP A 108 -7.23 0.46 -10.81
CA ASP A 108 -7.05 -0.09 -12.14
C ASP A 108 -5.99 -1.20 -12.11
N LEU A 109 -6.40 -2.42 -12.46
CA LEU A 109 -5.54 -3.58 -12.55
C LEU A 109 -5.37 -3.94 -14.02
N THR A 110 -4.17 -3.79 -14.53
CA THR A 110 -3.86 -4.00 -15.95
C THR A 110 -3.13 -5.31 -16.23
N ASP A 111 -2.46 -5.89 -15.22
CA ASP A 111 -1.72 -7.15 -15.38
C ASP A 111 -2.67 -8.37 -15.37
N GLU A 112 -2.59 -9.21 -16.39
CA GLU A 112 -3.46 -10.37 -16.59
C GLU A 112 -3.42 -11.36 -15.39
N VAL A 113 -2.24 -11.58 -14.81
CA VAL A 113 -2.10 -12.47 -13.65
C VAL A 113 -2.79 -11.90 -12.44
N THR A 114 -2.64 -10.59 -12.19
CA THR A 114 -3.31 -9.90 -11.09
C THR A 114 -4.83 -9.95 -11.25
N VAL A 115 -5.34 -9.69 -12.44
CA VAL A 115 -6.78 -9.78 -12.74
C VAL A 115 -7.30 -11.20 -12.54
N THR A 116 -6.52 -12.21 -12.97
CA THR A 116 -6.88 -13.61 -12.76
C THR A 116 -6.92 -13.97 -11.27
N GLU A 117 -5.89 -13.61 -10.49
CA GLU A 117 -5.89 -13.82 -9.03
C GLU A 117 -7.07 -13.09 -8.37
N ALA A 118 -7.36 -11.85 -8.78
CA ALA A 118 -8.49 -11.07 -8.27
C ALA A 118 -9.84 -11.74 -8.54
N SER A 119 -10.02 -12.34 -9.72
CA SER A 119 -11.26 -13.05 -10.09
C SER A 119 -11.52 -14.32 -9.26
N LEU A 120 -10.45 -14.93 -8.76
CA LEU A 120 -10.49 -16.14 -7.94
C LEU A 120 -10.38 -15.85 -6.43
N PHE A 121 -10.26 -14.57 -6.05
CA PHE A 121 -10.09 -14.13 -4.67
C PHE A 121 -11.45 -13.80 -4.05
N GLY A 122 -11.68 -14.30 -2.84
CA GLY A 122 -12.93 -14.03 -2.15
C GLY A 122 -13.00 -14.64 -0.76
N THR A 123 -14.21 -14.68 -0.21
CA THR A 123 -14.44 -15.31 1.08
C THR A 123 -14.42 -16.84 0.93
N LEU A 124 -13.56 -17.49 1.69
CA LEU A 124 -13.45 -18.94 1.77
C LEU A 124 -14.54 -19.54 2.67
N PRO A 125 -14.81 -20.86 2.60
CA PRO A 125 -15.75 -21.54 3.51
C PRO A 125 -15.41 -21.36 5.00
N SER A 126 -14.15 -21.10 5.33
CA SER A 126 -13.69 -20.78 6.69
C SER A 126 -14.11 -19.40 7.19
N GLY A 127 -14.68 -18.55 6.32
CA GLY A 127 -14.96 -17.14 6.60
C GLY A 127 -13.76 -16.20 6.40
N SER A 128 -12.55 -16.73 6.13
CA SER A 128 -11.37 -15.93 5.82
C SER A 128 -11.36 -15.50 4.34
N TYR A 129 -10.57 -14.46 4.02
CA TYR A 129 -10.31 -14.06 2.63
C TYR A 129 -9.09 -14.79 2.07
N GLY A 130 -9.17 -15.21 0.82
CA GLY A 130 -8.07 -15.86 0.11
C GLY A 130 -8.46 -16.31 -1.29
N ALA A 131 -7.49 -16.93 -2.00
CA ALA A 131 -7.74 -17.53 -3.29
C ALA A 131 -8.62 -18.78 -3.14
N GLN A 132 -9.67 -18.87 -3.94
CA GLN A 132 -10.50 -20.09 -4.04
C GLN A 132 -9.76 -21.19 -4.80
N MET A 133 -8.85 -20.81 -5.70
CA MET A 133 -7.91 -21.67 -6.41
C MET A 133 -6.61 -20.92 -6.68
N GLY A 134 -5.49 -21.64 -6.65
CA GLY A 134 -4.17 -21.08 -6.98
C GLY A 134 -3.57 -20.22 -5.86
N ASN A 135 -2.89 -19.15 -6.25
CA ASN A 135 -2.20 -18.22 -5.37
C ASN A 135 -2.97 -16.90 -5.25
N ASP A 136 -2.74 -16.16 -4.17
CA ASP A 136 -3.29 -14.83 -3.94
C ASP A 136 -2.20 -13.77 -3.65
N ASP A 137 -0.94 -14.10 -3.90
CA ASP A 137 0.19 -13.26 -3.51
C ASP A 137 0.18 -11.89 -4.21
N VAL A 138 -0.13 -11.87 -5.51
CA VAL A 138 -0.12 -10.63 -6.30
C VAL A 138 -1.30 -9.75 -5.95
N ILE A 139 -2.50 -10.32 -5.90
CA ILE A 139 -3.69 -9.55 -5.51
C ILE A 139 -3.59 -9.07 -4.07
N MET A 140 -3.01 -9.85 -3.16
CA MET A 140 -2.77 -9.42 -1.78
C MET A 140 -1.76 -8.26 -1.71
N THR A 141 -0.77 -8.24 -2.60
CA THR A 141 0.14 -7.09 -2.72
C THR A 141 -0.62 -5.83 -3.14
N CYS A 142 -1.50 -5.90 -4.12
CA CYS A 142 -2.35 -4.78 -4.52
C CYS A 142 -3.30 -4.33 -3.40
N ILE A 143 -3.94 -5.27 -2.73
CA ILE A 143 -4.81 -5.00 -1.57
C ILE A 143 -4.03 -4.27 -0.47
N THR A 144 -2.82 -4.72 -0.18
CA THR A 144 -1.95 -4.09 0.83
C THR A 144 -1.49 -2.70 0.40
N ALA A 145 -1.17 -2.52 -0.88
CA ALA A 145 -0.75 -1.22 -1.41
C ALA A 145 -1.85 -0.16 -1.28
N THR A 146 -3.11 -0.54 -1.42
CA THR A 146 -4.22 0.42 -1.27
C THR A 146 -4.43 0.92 0.16
N GLU A 147 -3.86 0.24 1.17
CA GLU A 147 -3.88 0.74 2.54
C GLU A 147 -3.01 2.00 2.73
N PHE A 148 -2.17 2.35 1.76
CA PHE A 148 -1.48 3.63 1.74
C PHE A 148 -2.46 4.81 1.85
N PHE A 149 -3.61 4.73 1.21
CA PHE A 149 -4.65 5.77 1.27
C PHE A 149 -5.21 6.03 2.68
N ASN A 150 -4.96 5.10 3.62
CA ASN A 150 -5.39 5.20 5.02
C ASN A 150 -4.24 5.59 5.97
N THR A 151 -3.12 6.06 5.43
CA THR A 151 -1.94 6.45 6.23
C THR A 151 -1.79 7.96 6.35
N THR A 152 -1.06 8.41 7.37
CA THR A 152 -0.63 9.81 7.48
C THR A 152 0.29 10.20 6.33
N ASP A 153 1.16 9.27 5.90
CA ASP A 153 2.07 9.49 4.76
C ASP A 153 1.30 9.85 3.48
N TYR A 154 0.09 9.31 3.29
CA TYR A 154 -0.78 9.69 2.18
C TYR A 154 -1.38 11.08 2.37
N ALA A 155 -1.81 11.42 3.57
CA ALA A 155 -2.35 12.75 3.87
C ALA A 155 -1.28 13.83 3.62
N ASP A 156 -0.05 13.61 4.12
CA ASP A 156 1.09 14.49 3.92
C ASP A 156 1.42 14.64 2.42
N PHE A 157 1.44 13.53 1.67
CA PHE A 157 1.64 13.51 0.22
C PHE A 157 0.56 14.30 -0.55
N VAL A 158 -0.69 14.21 -0.12
CA VAL A 158 -1.79 14.98 -0.73
C VAL A 158 -1.62 16.46 -0.45
N GLU A 159 -1.26 16.83 0.78
CA GLU A 159 -1.02 18.22 1.19
C GLU A 159 0.14 18.84 0.39
N GLU A 160 1.26 18.13 0.23
CA GLU A 160 2.37 18.57 -0.62
C GLU A 160 1.95 18.80 -2.08
N ILE A 161 1.13 17.91 -2.66
CA ILE A 161 0.64 18.10 -4.03
C ILE A 161 -0.28 19.32 -4.13
N LEU A 162 -1.16 19.52 -3.16
CA LEU A 162 -2.08 20.65 -3.14
C LEU A 162 -1.35 21.99 -3.07
N ASP A 163 -0.23 22.05 -2.36
CA ASP A 163 0.60 23.26 -2.27
C ASP A 163 1.25 23.65 -3.62
N PHE A 164 1.43 22.71 -4.55
CA PHE A 164 1.96 22.97 -5.90
C PHE A 164 0.89 23.29 -6.95
N ILE A 165 -0.39 23.13 -6.62
CA ILE A 165 -1.49 23.34 -7.55
C ILE A 165 -1.95 24.80 -7.46
N ASP A 166 -2.33 25.39 -8.61
CA ASP A 166 -2.93 26.73 -8.68
C ASP A 166 -4.09 26.83 -7.68
N PRO A 167 -4.19 27.92 -6.90
CA PRO A 167 -5.23 28.10 -5.88
C PRO A 167 -6.66 27.83 -6.35
N VAL A 168 -6.99 28.10 -7.60
CA VAL A 168 -8.32 27.82 -8.17
C VAL A 168 -8.58 26.30 -8.27
N VAL A 169 -7.57 25.54 -8.67
CA VAL A 169 -7.65 24.07 -8.76
C VAL A 169 -7.61 23.44 -7.37
N HIS A 170 -6.90 24.07 -6.44
CA HIS A 170 -6.85 23.68 -5.03
C HIS A 170 -8.24 23.69 -4.39
N ASP A 171 -8.98 24.80 -4.52
CA ASP A 171 -10.34 24.93 -3.97
C ASP A 171 -11.31 23.89 -4.55
N GLU A 172 -11.21 23.59 -5.85
CA GLU A 172 -12.02 22.56 -6.49
C GLU A 172 -11.65 21.15 -6.00
N MET A 173 -10.38 20.87 -5.80
CA MET A 173 -9.91 19.57 -5.27
C MET A 173 -10.25 19.39 -3.80
N GLU A 174 -10.08 20.40 -2.97
CA GLU A 174 -10.55 20.39 -1.58
C GLU A 174 -12.04 20.09 -1.49
N ALA A 175 -12.85 20.75 -2.30
CA ALA A 175 -14.29 20.52 -2.33
C ALA A 175 -14.66 19.07 -2.72
N ILE A 176 -13.86 18.41 -3.56
CA ILE A 176 -14.03 17.00 -3.91
C ILE A 176 -13.61 16.09 -2.76
N LEU A 177 -12.47 16.36 -2.15
CA LEU A 177 -11.93 15.54 -1.04
C LEU A 177 -12.84 15.60 0.19
N TYR A 178 -13.36 16.78 0.54
CA TYR A 178 -14.29 16.94 1.66
C TYR A 178 -15.69 16.36 1.38
N LYS A 179 -16.18 16.39 0.14
CA LYS A 179 -17.41 15.67 -0.21
C LYS A 179 -17.31 14.17 -0.03
N ASP A 180 -16.17 13.60 -0.37
CA ASP A 180 -15.96 12.16 -0.16
C ASP A 180 -15.81 11.82 1.34
N SER A 181 -15.25 12.73 2.17
CA SER A 181 -15.15 12.53 3.62
C SER A 181 -16.50 12.60 4.34
N ASP A 182 -17.41 13.46 3.93
CA ASP A 182 -18.76 13.55 4.50
C ASP A 182 -19.61 12.30 4.20
N GLN A 183 -19.33 11.61 3.07
CA GLN A 183 -19.94 10.30 2.80
C GLN A 183 -19.28 9.14 3.57
N GLN A 184 -18.05 9.33 4.07
CA GLN A 184 -17.38 8.38 4.94
C GLN A 184 -17.73 8.56 6.43
N GLY A 185 -18.35 9.66 6.82
CA GLY A 185 -18.70 10.00 8.20
C GLY A 185 -19.59 8.97 8.93
N ASP A 186 -20.31 8.12 8.19
CA ASP A 186 -21.10 7.02 8.76
C ASP A 186 -20.30 5.69 8.91
N LEU A 187 -19.00 5.70 8.59
CA LEU A 187 -18.12 4.53 8.68
C LEU A 187 -16.97 4.74 9.67
N GLN A 188 -17.16 5.61 10.65
CA GLN A 188 -16.32 5.62 11.83
C GLN A 188 -16.55 4.29 12.57
N TYR A 189 -15.92 3.24 12.06
CA TYR A 189 -15.74 2.03 12.83
C TYR A 189 -14.88 2.43 14.01
N ASP A 190 -15.46 2.36 15.21
CA ASP A 190 -14.69 2.29 16.45
C ASP A 190 -13.73 1.10 16.32
N ILE A 191 -12.55 1.37 15.75
CA ILE A 191 -11.44 0.42 15.68
C ILE A 191 -10.81 0.27 17.09
N TYR A 192 -11.47 0.83 18.12
CA TYR A 192 -10.96 1.02 19.47
C TYR A 192 -11.82 0.35 20.54
N ASP A 193 -12.30 -0.88 20.34
CA ASP A 193 -12.69 -1.77 21.46
C ASP A 193 -12.06 -3.16 21.30
#